data_ebc8d0e68525fa9e99d02bbb7450c381
#
_entry.id   ebc8d0e68525fa9e99d02bbb7450c381
#
_cell.length_a   1.000
_cell.length_b   1.000
_cell.length_c   1.000
_cell.angle_alpha   90.00
_cell.angle_beta   90.00
_cell.angle_gamma   90.00
#
_symmetry.space_group_name_H-M   'P 1'
#
loop_
_entity.id
_entity.type
_entity.pdbx_description
1 polymer ?
#
loop_
_entity_poly.entity_id
_entity_poly.type
_entity_poly.pdbx_seq_one_letter_code
_entity_poly.pdbx_strand_id
1 'polypeptide(L)'
;MPVLIICLLTVTGVFAQTQEAELLVNLDLTQPVNRMVWNESGDVLMLASKDAAAYIAASSPDSSNTFELNGKSYSFTSLSETGVIAALSPDWQTIYIYEPGSEEKAARTIEPGFQMLSVSVSKDGSQVLADSAEQIRTVVYDAKDGTAVHDLTGFETAAPVYDSTLSVDGTKVVWHSRGTLAVQNVMDGTFGKTVSLWDFISDYELSPDNSRLAVGIINDDYEAGAVIFFDPVNGKELGRTLLGKTSPNEISFCNDGSVLWASDVNSVYRIDPETFELSAQIPVCEKEEDRIMAIASSPDGSSAAVLVNNGDLYIVE
;
A
#
# COMPACT_ATOMS: atom_id res chain seq x y z
N MET A 1 44.12 15.16 50.64
CA MET A 1 42.91 14.33 50.41
C MET A 1 42.05 15.04 49.37
N PRO A 2 41.96 14.57 48.14
CA PRO A 2 41.03 15.13 47.17
C PRO A 2 39.64 14.50 47.34
N VAL A 3 38.63 15.33 47.44
CA VAL A 3 37.22 14.97 47.50
C VAL A 3 36.77 14.64 46.09
N LEU A 4 36.37 13.37 45.89
CA LEU A 4 35.79 12.88 44.66
C LEU A 4 34.31 13.27 44.64
N ILE A 5 33.91 14.23 43.80
CA ILE A 5 32.49 14.55 43.53
C ILE A 5 32.00 13.58 42.49
N ILE A 6 31.17 12.61 42.88
CA ILE A 6 30.45 11.75 41.99
C ILE A 6 29.19 12.51 41.54
N CYS A 7 29.18 13.01 40.29
CA CYS A 7 27.97 13.46 39.65
C CYS A 7 27.14 12.23 39.26
N LEU A 8 26.08 11.94 40.01
CA LEU A 8 25.02 11.04 39.57
C LEU A 8 24.23 11.75 38.46
N LEU A 9 24.48 11.40 37.22
CA LEU A 9 23.56 11.65 36.11
C LEU A 9 22.37 10.72 36.31
N THR A 10 21.28 11.23 36.82
CA THR A 10 19.98 10.58 36.70
C THR A 10 19.53 10.69 35.25
N VAL A 11 19.76 9.63 34.47
CA VAL A 11 19.09 9.44 33.21
C VAL A 11 17.64 9.14 33.59
N THR A 12 16.78 10.14 33.50
CA THR A 12 15.34 9.92 33.44
C THR A 12 15.05 9.29 32.09
N GLY A 13 15.12 7.94 32.03
CA GLY A 13 14.57 7.20 30.93
C GLY A 13 13.08 7.48 30.89
N VAL A 14 12.65 8.19 29.89
CA VAL A 14 11.26 8.10 29.43
C VAL A 14 11.13 6.65 29.02
N PHE A 15 10.51 5.83 29.84
CA PHE A 15 10.04 4.53 29.43
C PHE A 15 9.01 4.80 28.35
N ALA A 16 9.40 4.64 27.09
CA ALA A 16 8.45 4.50 26.01
C ALA A 16 7.48 3.39 26.46
N GLN A 17 6.20 3.70 26.51
CA GLN A 17 5.15 2.69 26.65
C GLN A 17 5.44 1.68 25.55
N THR A 18 5.68 0.42 25.90
CA THR A 18 5.85 -0.64 24.90
C THR A 18 4.51 -0.75 24.21
N GLN A 19 4.46 -0.26 22.98
CA GLN A 19 3.33 -0.50 22.10
C GLN A 19 3.35 -1.99 21.76
N GLU A 20 2.24 -2.66 21.98
CA GLU A 20 2.08 -4.08 21.72
C GLU A 20 1.09 -4.27 20.59
N ALA A 21 1.29 -5.31 19.78
CA ALA A 21 0.32 -5.72 18.78
C ALA A 21 -0.82 -6.49 19.47
N GLU A 22 -2.05 -6.07 19.24
CA GLU A 22 -3.24 -6.76 19.76
C GLU A 22 -3.83 -7.66 18.68
N LEU A 23 -3.94 -8.95 18.94
CA LEU A 23 -4.60 -9.91 18.05
C LEU A 23 -6.10 -9.58 17.98
N LEU A 24 -6.57 -9.17 16.81
CA LEU A 24 -7.97 -8.85 16.56
C LEU A 24 -8.79 -10.11 16.25
N VAL A 25 -8.33 -10.91 15.29
CA VAL A 25 -8.99 -12.15 14.84
C VAL A 25 -8.00 -13.01 14.05
N ASN A 26 -8.22 -14.32 14.00
CA ASN A 26 -7.56 -15.22 13.05
C ASN A 26 -8.50 -15.49 11.88
N LEU A 27 -8.03 -15.26 10.67
CA LEU A 27 -8.77 -15.47 9.43
C LEU A 27 -8.38 -16.81 8.80
N ASP A 28 -9.37 -17.63 8.45
CA ASP A 28 -9.13 -18.84 7.66
C ASP A 28 -8.96 -18.48 6.19
N LEU A 29 -7.76 -18.00 5.84
CA LEU A 29 -7.44 -17.56 4.49
C LEU A 29 -7.01 -18.73 3.61
N THR A 30 -7.78 -19.02 2.58
CA THR A 30 -7.45 -20.06 1.58
C THR A 30 -6.43 -19.55 0.56
N GLN A 31 -6.31 -18.25 0.39
CA GLN A 31 -5.42 -17.58 -0.56
C GLN A 31 -4.75 -16.36 0.08
N PRO A 32 -3.54 -15.99 -0.37
CA PRO A 32 -2.89 -14.76 0.08
C PRO A 32 -3.77 -13.53 -0.21
N VAL A 33 -3.84 -12.62 0.75
CA VAL A 33 -4.46 -11.31 0.57
C VAL A 33 -3.55 -10.45 -0.30
N ASN A 34 -4.12 -9.85 -1.34
CA ASN A 34 -3.39 -8.97 -2.25
C ASN A 34 -3.48 -7.51 -1.82
N ARG A 35 -4.56 -7.13 -1.13
CA ARG A 35 -4.79 -5.76 -0.66
C ARG A 35 -5.62 -5.78 0.61
N MET A 36 -5.29 -4.87 1.50
CA MET A 36 -6.02 -4.59 2.72
C MET A 36 -6.19 -3.08 2.87
N VAL A 37 -7.40 -2.61 3.19
CA VAL A 37 -7.70 -1.20 3.38
C VAL A 37 -8.77 -1.02 4.46
N TRP A 38 -8.72 0.08 5.19
CA TRP A 38 -9.85 0.56 5.98
C TRP A 38 -10.84 1.29 5.09
N ASN A 39 -12.13 1.24 5.45
CA ASN A 39 -13.09 2.17 4.88
C ASN A 39 -12.84 3.59 5.43
N GLU A 40 -13.41 4.59 4.77
CA GLU A 40 -13.21 6.02 5.10
C GLU A 40 -13.52 6.35 6.57
N SER A 41 -14.49 5.68 7.19
CA SER A 41 -14.86 5.89 8.60
C SER A 41 -13.96 5.14 9.61
N GLY A 42 -13.15 4.18 9.17
CA GLY A 42 -12.27 3.40 10.04
C GLY A 42 -13.00 2.36 10.91
N ASP A 43 -14.24 2.02 10.57
CA ASP A 43 -15.04 1.04 11.32
C ASP A 43 -15.11 -0.34 10.64
N VAL A 44 -14.70 -0.43 9.37
CA VAL A 44 -14.63 -1.69 8.62
C VAL A 44 -13.26 -1.83 7.95
N LEU A 45 -12.60 -2.93 8.24
CA LEU A 45 -11.41 -3.36 7.50
C LEU A 45 -11.83 -4.29 6.37
N MET A 46 -11.34 -4.00 5.17
CA MET A 46 -11.65 -4.75 3.96
C MET A 46 -10.39 -5.40 3.41
N LEU A 47 -10.51 -6.65 2.97
CA LEU A 47 -9.43 -7.44 2.40
C LEU A 47 -9.88 -8.02 1.05
N ALA A 48 -8.96 -8.08 0.10
CA ALA A 48 -9.18 -8.77 -1.17
C ALA A 48 -8.05 -9.76 -1.45
N SER A 49 -8.44 -10.97 -1.80
CA SER A 49 -7.57 -12.03 -2.34
C SER A 49 -7.89 -12.26 -3.82
N LYS A 50 -7.25 -13.25 -4.43
CA LYS A 50 -7.52 -13.61 -5.84
C LYS A 50 -8.91 -14.17 -6.09
N ASP A 51 -9.59 -14.67 -5.09
CA ASP A 51 -10.87 -15.40 -5.23
C ASP A 51 -11.94 -14.94 -4.25
N ALA A 52 -11.58 -14.14 -3.24
CA ALA A 52 -12.51 -13.72 -2.19
C ALA A 52 -12.25 -12.29 -1.72
N ALA A 53 -13.28 -11.70 -1.13
CA ALA A 53 -13.18 -10.49 -0.34
C ALA A 53 -13.72 -10.75 1.08
N ALA A 54 -13.17 -10.06 2.06
CA ALA A 54 -13.63 -10.12 3.43
C ALA A 54 -13.85 -8.71 3.99
N TYR A 55 -14.91 -8.55 4.78
CA TYR A 55 -15.23 -7.31 5.49
C TYR A 55 -15.30 -7.62 6.99
N ILE A 56 -14.49 -6.92 7.77
CA ILE A 56 -14.33 -7.12 9.21
C ILE A 56 -14.71 -5.83 9.91
N ALA A 57 -15.78 -5.86 10.70
CA ALA A 57 -16.15 -4.73 11.52
C ALA A 57 -15.20 -4.64 12.74
N ALA A 58 -14.56 -3.49 12.95
CA ALA A 58 -13.63 -3.28 14.06
C ALA A 58 -14.29 -3.52 15.43
N SER A 59 -15.58 -3.19 15.57
CA SER A 59 -16.36 -3.39 16.81
C SER A 59 -16.80 -4.84 17.06
N SER A 60 -16.69 -5.74 16.06
CA SER A 60 -17.16 -7.13 16.12
C SER A 60 -16.34 -8.02 15.18
N PRO A 61 -15.02 -8.16 15.41
CA PRO A 61 -14.11 -8.81 14.46
C PRO A 61 -14.41 -10.29 14.22
N ASP A 62 -15.02 -10.97 15.20
CA ASP A 62 -15.46 -12.39 15.07
C ASP A 62 -16.60 -12.57 14.05
N SER A 63 -17.27 -11.49 13.63
CA SER A 63 -18.36 -11.51 12.66
C SER A 63 -17.90 -11.08 11.26
N SER A 64 -16.77 -11.63 10.80
CA SER A 64 -16.30 -11.37 9.44
C SER A 64 -17.26 -11.94 8.40
N ASN A 65 -17.57 -11.14 7.37
CA ASN A 65 -18.29 -11.58 6.19
C ASN A 65 -17.28 -11.83 5.08
N THR A 66 -17.17 -13.07 4.63
CA THR A 66 -16.32 -13.46 3.50
C THR A 66 -17.19 -13.78 2.29
N PHE A 67 -16.83 -13.28 1.13
CA PHE A 67 -17.55 -13.46 -0.13
C PHE A 67 -16.60 -14.02 -1.19
N GLU A 68 -17.04 -15.05 -1.92
CA GLU A 68 -16.32 -15.52 -3.09
C GLU A 68 -16.57 -14.57 -4.28
N LEU A 69 -15.51 -14.14 -4.95
CA LEU A 69 -15.60 -13.31 -6.15
C LEU A 69 -16.07 -14.14 -7.35
N ASN A 70 -17.40 -14.29 -7.48
CA ASN A 70 -18.06 -15.02 -8.58
C ASN A 70 -17.55 -16.46 -8.79
N GLY A 71 -17.01 -17.10 -7.74
CA GLY A 71 -16.45 -18.46 -7.81
C GLY A 71 -15.27 -18.60 -8.79
N LYS A 72 -14.56 -17.51 -9.07
CA LYS A 72 -13.40 -17.48 -9.99
C LYS A 72 -12.14 -17.07 -9.23
N SER A 73 -11.01 -17.57 -9.68
CA SER A 73 -9.69 -17.10 -9.26
C SER A 73 -9.16 -16.09 -10.28
N TYR A 74 -8.71 -14.93 -9.80
CA TYR A 74 -8.19 -13.83 -10.60
C TYR A 74 -6.66 -13.78 -10.55
N SER A 75 -6.05 -13.16 -11.56
CA SER A 75 -4.59 -12.98 -11.58
C SER A 75 -4.15 -11.91 -10.58
N PHE A 76 -4.97 -10.87 -10.42
CA PHE A 76 -4.72 -9.74 -9.55
C PHE A 76 -6.04 -9.12 -9.08
N THR A 77 -6.06 -8.55 -7.87
CA THR A 77 -7.18 -7.79 -7.33
C THR A 77 -6.68 -6.50 -6.70
N SER A 78 -7.45 -5.43 -6.88
CA SER A 78 -7.24 -4.14 -6.21
C SER A 78 -8.53 -3.72 -5.52
N LEU A 79 -8.43 -3.01 -4.41
CA LEU A 79 -9.54 -2.69 -3.52
C LEU A 79 -9.47 -1.22 -3.11
N SER A 80 -10.61 -0.52 -3.18
CA SER A 80 -10.79 0.86 -2.73
C SER A 80 -11.28 0.94 -1.29
N GLU A 81 -11.17 2.11 -0.67
CA GLU A 81 -11.74 2.41 0.66
C GLU A 81 -13.28 2.42 0.67
N THR A 82 -13.90 2.55 -0.49
CA THR A 82 -15.37 2.44 -0.66
C THR A 82 -15.84 1.01 -0.90
N GLY A 83 -14.93 0.03 -0.93
CA GLY A 83 -15.24 -1.39 -1.13
C GLY A 83 -15.39 -1.81 -2.60
N VAL A 84 -15.09 -0.93 -3.56
CA VAL A 84 -15.04 -1.32 -4.97
C VAL A 84 -13.81 -2.19 -5.22
N ILE A 85 -14.01 -3.35 -5.86
CA ILE A 85 -12.94 -4.28 -6.21
C ILE A 85 -12.80 -4.32 -7.73
N ALA A 86 -11.57 -4.13 -8.21
CA ALA A 86 -11.18 -4.41 -9.59
C ALA A 86 -10.36 -5.70 -9.63
N ALA A 87 -10.86 -6.70 -10.37
CA ALA A 87 -10.26 -8.02 -10.46
C ALA A 87 -9.85 -8.35 -11.90
N LEU A 88 -8.58 -8.68 -12.10
CA LEU A 88 -8.01 -9.00 -13.41
C LEU A 88 -8.17 -10.48 -13.73
N SER A 89 -8.78 -10.77 -14.87
CA SER A 89 -9.00 -12.15 -15.33
C SER A 89 -7.70 -12.97 -15.47
N PRO A 90 -7.76 -14.32 -15.38
CA PRO A 90 -6.59 -15.18 -15.53
C PRO A 90 -5.90 -15.11 -16.90
N ASP A 91 -6.61 -14.69 -17.94
CA ASP A 91 -6.07 -14.47 -19.28
C ASP A 91 -5.52 -13.05 -19.50
N TRP A 92 -5.59 -12.20 -18.47
CA TRP A 92 -5.09 -10.83 -18.46
C TRP A 92 -5.75 -9.89 -19.50
N GLN A 93 -7.02 -10.15 -19.86
CA GLN A 93 -7.73 -9.41 -20.91
C GLN A 93 -8.98 -8.68 -20.42
N THR A 94 -9.53 -9.07 -19.28
CA THR A 94 -10.80 -8.54 -18.78
C THR A 94 -10.65 -8.09 -17.33
N ILE A 95 -11.19 -6.92 -16.99
CA ILE A 95 -11.33 -6.43 -15.63
C ILE A 95 -12.78 -6.64 -15.20
N TYR A 96 -12.98 -7.24 -14.04
CA TYR A 96 -14.27 -7.40 -13.38
C TYR A 96 -14.37 -6.37 -12.25
N ILE A 97 -15.43 -5.58 -12.25
CA ILE A 97 -15.68 -4.59 -11.20
C ILE A 97 -16.79 -5.14 -10.31
N TYR A 98 -16.50 -5.21 -9.02
CA TYR A 98 -17.44 -5.58 -7.96
C TYR A 98 -17.74 -4.35 -7.13
N GLU A 99 -19.01 -4.15 -6.82
CA GLU A 99 -19.50 -3.11 -5.91
C GLU A 99 -19.78 -3.73 -4.53
N PRO A 100 -19.66 -2.96 -3.44
CA PRO A 100 -19.97 -3.47 -2.11
C PRO A 100 -21.34 -4.12 -2.03
N GLY A 101 -21.41 -5.33 -1.45
CA GLY A 101 -22.65 -6.10 -1.33
C GLY A 101 -23.12 -6.81 -2.61
N SER A 102 -22.27 -6.82 -3.66
CA SER A 102 -22.56 -7.53 -4.94
C SER A 102 -21.42 -8.43 -5.40
N GLU A 103 -20.59 -8.91 -4.47
CA GLU A 103 -19.34 -9.64 -4.74
C GLU A 103 -19.57 -10.99 -5.44
N GLU A 104 -20.75 -11.60 -5.29
CA GLU A 104 -21.11 -12.82 -5.98
C GLU A 104 -21.23 -12.64 -7.51
N LYS A 105 -21.43 -11.40 -7.97
CA LYS A 105 -21.56 -11.08 -9.39
C LYS A 105 -20.93 -9.73 -9.67
N ALA A 106 -19.98 -9.71 -10.62
CA ALA A 106 -19.41 -8.47 -11.10
C ALA A 106 -20.50 -7.52 -11.59
N ALA A 107 -20.50 -6.29 -11.11
CA ALA A 107 -21.42 -5.23 -11.52
C ALA A 107 -21.20 -4.89 -12.99
N ARG A 108 -19.95 -5.00 -13.47
CA ARG A 108 -19.56 -4.78 -14.87
C ARG A 108 -18.24 -5.43 -15.22
N THR A 109 -17.94 -5.43 -16.52
CA THR A 109 -16.66 -5.85 -17.07
C THR A 109 -16.11 -4.75 -17.97
N ILE A 110 -14.78 -4.63 -18.01
CA ILE A 110 -14.03 -3.76 -18.91
C ILE A 110 -13.11 -4.64 -19.74
N GLU A 111 -13.15 -4.47 -21.05
CA GLU A 111 -12.28 -5.15 -22.01
C GLU A 111 -11.39 -4.10 -22.69
N PRO A 112 -10.18 -3.84 -22.20
CA PRO A 112 -9.31 -2.78 -22.73
C PRO A 112 -8.85 -2.99 -24.17
N GLY A 113 -8.96 -4.22 -24.68
CA GLY A 113 -8.50 -4.59 -26.01
C GLY A 113 -6.99 -4.79 -26.12
N PHE A 114 -6.30 -4.93 -24.99
CA PHE A 114 -4.90 -5.30 -24.88
C PHE A 114 -4.67 -6.22 -23.69
N GLN A 115 -3.55 -6.94 -23.67
CA GLN A 115 -3.14 -7.73 -22.52
C GLN A 115 -2.62 -6.81 -21.43
N MET A 116 -3.12 -7.01 -20.22
CA MET A 116 -2.77 -6.17 -19.06
C MET A 116 -1.62 -6.79 -18.25
N LEU A 117 -0.87 -5.97 -17.52
CA LEU A 117 0.08 -6.37 -16.48
C LEU A 117 -0.53 -6.30 -15.10
N SER A 118 -1.25 -5.20 -14.84
CA SER A 118 -1.83 -4.91 -13.54
C SER A 118 -3.14 -4.14 -13.68
N VAL A 119 -3.86 -4.07 -12.58
CA VAL A 119 -5.05 -3.25 -12.41
C VAL A 119 -4.98 -2.57 -11.05
N SER A 120 -5.37 -1.30 -11.00
CA SER A 120 -5.45 -0.53 -9.76
C SER A 120 -6.77 0.22 -9.72
N VAL A 121 -7.36 0.39 -8.53
CA VAL A 121 -8.55 1.20 -8.30
C VAL A 121 -8.19 2.38 -7.42
N SER A 122 -8.74 3.57 -7.71
CA SER A 122 -8.57 4.75 -6.86
C SER A 122 -9.19 4.51 -5.46
N LYS A 123 -8.67 5.18 -4.43
CA LYS A 123 -9.17 4.97 -3.06
C LYS A 123 -10.67 5.25 -2.92
N ASP A 124 -11.19 6.25 -3.64
CA ASP A 124 -12.62 6.58 -3.68
C ASP A 124 -13.47 5.60 -4.52
N GLY A 125 -12.83 4.66 -5.22
CA GLY A 125 -13.49 3.66 -6.06
C GLY A 125 -14.06 4.20 -7.38
N SER A 126 -13.79 5.45 -7.73
CA SER A 126 -14.37 6.08 -8.93
C SER A 126 -13.68 5.73 -10.24
N GLN A 127 -12.40 5.36 -10.17
CA GLN A 127 -11.55 5.11 -11.34
C GLN A 127 -10.82 3.77 -11.25
N VAL A 128 -10.62 3.15 -12.39
CA VAL A 128 -9.84 1.91 -12.56
C VAL A 128 -8.75 2.15 -13.58
N LEU A 129 -7.54 1.80 -13.24
CA LEU A 129 -6.36 1.89 -14.06
C LEU A 129 -5.99 0.51 -14.58
N ALA A 130 -5.66 0.40 -15.87
CA ALA A 130 -5.19 -0.81 -16.52
C ALA A 130 -3.87 -0.57 -17.25
N ASP A 131 -2.83 -1.29 -16.86
CA ASP A 131 -1.51 -1.22 -17.46
C ASP A 131 -1.36 -2.23 -18.58
N SER A 132 -0.85 -1.77 -19.74
CA SER A 132 -0.57 -2.66 -20.86
C SER A 132 0.72 -3.47 -20.66
N ALA A 133 0.65 -4.77 -20.94
CA ALA A 133 1.80 -5.66 -20.90
C ALA A 133 2.80 -5.44 -22.05
N GLU A 134 2.32 -4.93 -23.19
CA GLU A 134 3.10 -4.86 -24.44
C GLU A 134 3.53 -3.43 -24.79
N GLN A 135 2.88 -2.44 -24.21
CA GLN A 135 3.08 -1.02 -24.52
C GLN A 135 3.33 -0.24 -23.23
N ILE A 136 4.09 0.82 -23.31
CA ILE A 136 4.23 1.79 -22.23
C ILE A 136 2.96 2.66 -22.22
N ARG A 137 1.85 2.07 -21.80
CA ARG A 137 0.50 2.65 -21.89
C ARG A 137 -0.33 2.20 -20.70
N THR A 138 -1.03 3.14 -20.14
CA THR A 138 -2.00 2.94 -19.08
C THR A 138 -3.31 3.62 -19.46
N VAL A 139 -4.42 2.95 -19.29
CA VAL A 139 -5.74 3.52 -19.54
C VAL A 139 -6.49 3.63 -18.22
N VAL A 140 -7.04 4.81 -17.96
CA VAL A 140 -7.91 5.07 -16.81
C VAL A 140 -9.36 4.98 -17.27
N TYR A 141 -10.14 4.19 -16.58
CA TYR A 141 -11.57 3.97 -16.83
C TYR A 141 -12.39 4.55 -15.68
N ASP A 142 -13.56 5.07 -16.00
CA ASP A 142 -14.60 5.33 -15.01
C ASP A 142 -15.12 3.99 -14.46
N ALA A 143 -15.03 3.79 -13.15
CA ALA A 143 -15.42 2.54 -12.52
C ALA A 143 -16.94 2.30 -12.61
N LYS A 144 -17.75 3.36 -12.73
CA LYS A 144 -19.21 3.29 -12.73
C LYS A 144 -19.79 2.80 -14.07
N ASP A 145 -19.21 3.19 -15.20
CA ASP A 145 -19.75 2.83 -16.52
C ASP A 145 -18.76 2.06 -17.42
N GLY A 146 -17.49 1.95 -17.00
CA GLY A 146 -16.44 1.26 -17.73
C GLY A 146 -15.91 2.01 -18.94
N THR A 147 -16.23 3.30 -19.10
CA THR A 147 -15.71 4.11 -20.21
C THR A 147 -14.28 4.51 -19.98
N ALA A 148 -13.45 4.49 -21.03
CA ALA A 148 -12.09 5.02 -20.97
C ALA A 148 -12.15 6.55 -20.82
N VAL A 149 -11.56 7.08 -19.76
CA VAL A 149 -11.52 8.51 -19.43
C VAL A 149 -10.21 9.13 -19.93
N HIS A 150 -9.10 8.44 -19.66
CA HIS A 150 -7.78 8.88 -20.07
C HIS A 150 -6.97 7.73 -20.65
N ASP A 151 -6.21 8.02 -21.69
CA ASP A 151 -5.28 7.11 -22.35
C ASP A 151 -3.88 7.73 -22.23
N LEU A 152 -3.09 7.19 -21.30
CA LEU A 152 -1.81 7.74 -20.92
C LEU A 152 -0.69 6.93 -21.56
N THR A 153 0.21 7.64 -22.22
CA THR A 153 1.48 7.06 -22.65
C THR A 153 2.50 7.27 -21.54
N GLY A 154 3.12 6.18 -21.08
CA GLY A 154 4.12 6.22 -20.03
C GLY A 154 5.40 6.95 -20.46
N PHE A 155 6.27 7.18 -19.50
CA PHE A 155 7.57 7.77 -19.78
C PHE A 155 8.48 6.77 -20.49
N GLU A 156 9.29 7.29 -21.43
CA GLU A 156 10.26 6.47 -22.13
C GLU A 156 11.33 5.96 -21.16
N THR A 157 11.27 4.65 -20.88
CA THR A 157 12.31 3.94 -20.13
C THR A 157 12.95 2.89 -21.03
N ALA A 158 14.20 2.54 -20.73
CA ALA A 158 14.87 1.43 -21.40
C ALA A 158 14.31 0.04 -20.96
N ALA A 159 13.34 0.03 -20.07
CA ALA A 159 12.76 -1.16 -19.47
C ALA A 159 11.22 -1.07 -19.50
N PRO A 160 10.52 -2.22 -19.54
CA PRO A 160 9.06 -2.23 -19.42
C PRO A 160 8.63 -1.67 -18.06
N VAL A 161 7.45 -1.04 -18.03
CA VAL A 161 6.77 -0.69 -16.78
C VAL A 161 6.40 -2.00 -16.07
N TYR A 162 6.62 -2.08 -14.77
CA TYR A 162 6.25 -3.26 -13.99
C TYR A 162 4.85 -3.16 -13.43
N ASP A 163 4.50 -1.96 -12.94
CA ASP A 163 3.19 -1.63 -12.42
C ASP A 163 2.99 -0.11 -12.39
N SER A 164 1.76 0.29 -12.24
CA SER A 164 1.42 1.67 -11.93
C SER A 164 0.25 1.72 -10.93
N THR A 165 0.16 2.83 -10.21
CA THR A 165 -0.91 3.04 -9.23
C THR A 165 -1.48 4.44 -9.33
N LEU A 166 -2.80 4.56 -9.05
CA LEU A 166 -3.48 5.84 -8.94
C LEU A 166 -3.22 6.49 -7.58
N SER A 167 -3.10 7.82 -7.57
CA SER A 167 -3.21 8.60 -6.34
C SER A 167 -4.58 8.43 -5.71
N VAL A 168 -4.69 8.78 -4.42
CA VAL A 168 -5.95 8.73 -3.65
C VAL A 168 -7.10 9.42 -4.38
N ASP A 169 -6.83 10.60 -4.94
CA ASP A 169 -7.81 11.46 -5.64
C ASP A 169 -7.94 11.16 -7.14
N GLY A 170 -7.26 10.12 -7.65
CA GLY A 170 -7.29 9.74 -9.06
C GLY A 170 -6.63 10.73 -10.03
N THR A 171 -6.00 11.81 -9.53
CA THR A 171 -5.42 12.87 -10.39
C THR A 171 -4.01 12.59 -10.87
N LYS A 172 -3.31 11.63 -10.25
CA LYS A 172 -1.94 11.23 -10.57
C LYS A 172 -1.84 9.74 -10.80
N VAL A 173 -0.88 9.36 -11.64
CA VAL A 173 -0.41 7.97 -11.78
C VAL A 173 1.07 7.94 -11.41
N VAL A 174 1.44 7.02 -10.52
CA VAL A 174 2.83 6.69 -10.25
C VAL A 174 3.20 5.50 -11.13
N TRP A 175 4.21 5.66 -11.95
CA TRP A 175 4.76 4.63 -12.82
C TRP A 175 6.02 4.04 -12.20
N HIS A 176 6.15 2.72 -12.20
CA HIS A 176 7.34 2.03 -11.73
C HIS A 176 7.99 1.21 -12.85
N SER A 177 9.30 1.38 -13.01
CA SER A 177 10.13 0.62 -13.95
C SER A 177 11.56 0.49 -13.43
N ARG A 178 11.97 -0.71 -13.04
CA ARG A 178 13.36 -1.06 -12.65
C ARG A 178 14.09 0.00 -11.81
N GLY A 179 13.58 0.29 -10.62
CA GLY A 179 14.20 1.26 -9.72
C GLY A 179 14.04 2.71 -10.17
N THR A 180 13.15 2.98 -11.13
CA THR A 180 12.77 4.32 -11.55
C THR A 180 11.28 4.52 -11.34
N LEU A 181 10.93 5.62 -10.70
CA LEU A 181 9.56 6.07 -10.49
C LEU A 181 9.33 7.39 -11.21
N ALA A 182 8.14 7.58 -11.75
CA ALA A 182 7.69 8.85 -12.33
C ALA A 182 6.24 9.09 -11.96
N VAL A 183 5.90 10.33 -11.65
CA VAL A 183 4.53 10.75 -11.37
C VAL A 183 4.00 11.54 -12.54
N GLN A 184 2.87 11.09 -13.09
CA GLN A 184 2.19 11.71 -14.23
C GLN A 184 0.87 12.32 -13.80
N ASN A 185 0.55 13.49 -14.31
CA ASN A 185 -0.77 14.08 -14.15
C ASN A 185 -1.75 13.43 -15.13
N VAL A 186 -2.86 12.93 -14.63
CA VAL A 186 -3.88 12.22 -15.42
C VAL A 186 -4.54 13.15 -16.44
N MET A 187 -4.81 14.41 -16.08
CA MET A 187 -5.59 15.36 -16.90
C MET A 187 -4.86 15.84 -18.13
N ASP A 188 -3.55 16.11 -18.05
CA ASP A 188 -2.77 16.70 -19.14
C ASP A 188 -1.58 15.86 -19.59
N GLY A 189 -1.38 14.69 -18.95
CA GLY A 189 -0.30 13.76 -19.28
C GLY A 189 1.11 14.28 -18.95
N THR A 190 1.23 15.39 -18.23
CA THR A 190 2.55 15.94 -17.88
C THR A 190 3.22 15.12 -16.78
N PHE A 191 4.53 14.94 -16.92
CA PHE A 191 5.36 14.24 -15.93
C PHE A 191 6.07 15.20 -14.99
N GLY A 192 6.15 14.81 -13.71
CA GLY A 192 7.19 15.27 -12.82
C GLY A 192 8.57 14.74 -13.26
N LYS A 193 9.61 15.11 -12.53
CA LYS A 193 10.93 14.51 -12.76
C LYS A 193 10.97 13.08 -12.22
N THR A 194 11.65 12.22 -12.98
CA THR A 194 11.87 10.84 -12.57
C THR A 194 12.76 10.77 -11.34
N VAL A 195 12.40 9.84 -10.45
CA VAL A 195 13.23 9.40 -9.33
C VAL A 195 13.90 8.10 -9.75
N SER A 196 15.23 8.08 -9.82
CA SER A 196 15.98 6.87 -10.16
C SER A 196 16.80 6.44 -8.96
N LEU A 197 16.55 5.22 -8.52
CA LEU A 197 17.23 4.57 -7.40
C LEU A 197 18.04 3.40 -7.95
N TRP A 198 19.27 3.24 -7.44
CA TRP A 198 20.08 2.04 -7.73
C TRP A 198 19.66 0.86 -6.86
N ASP A 199 18.94 1.18 -5.78
CA ASP A 199 18.44 0.23 -4.80
C ASP A 199 17.17 -0.48 -5.32
N PHE A 200 16.86 -1.61 -4.72
CA PHE A 200 15.64 -2.35 -5.02
C PHE A 200 14.44 -1.66 -4.36
N ILE A 201 13.45 -1.24 -5.15
CA ILE A 201 12.19 -0.70 -4.67
C ILE A 201 11.28 -1.86 -4.26
N SER A 202 10.85 -1.88 -3.00
CA SER A 202 9.96 -2.91 -2.47
C SER A 202 8.50 -2.49 -2.54
N ASP A 203 8.20 -1.22 -2.26
CA ASP A 203 6.86 -0.64 -2.31
C ASP A 203 6.94 0.88 -2.48
N TYR A 204 5.84 1.52 -2.90
CA TYR A 204 5.77 2.96 -3.03
C TYR A 204 4.32 3.45 -2.92
N GLU A 205 4.13 4.60 -2.32
CA GLU A 205 2.82 5.25 -2.22
C GLU A 205 2.96 6.77 -2.31
N LEU A 206 1.99 7.40 -2.99
CA LEU A 206 1.86 8.85 -3.03
C LEU A 206 1.00 9.31 -1.84
N SER A 207 1.45 10.37 -1.13
CA SER A 207 0.66 10.93 -0.03
C SER A 207 -0.71 11.40 -0.53
N PRO A 208 -1.75 11.40 0.33
CA PRO A 208 -3.11 11.76 -0.07
C PRO A 208 -3.23 13.14 -0.71
N ASP A 209 -2.38 14.09 -0.31
CA ASP A 209 -2.30 15.45 -0.86
C ASP A 209 -1.40 15.57 -2.10
N ASN A 210 -0.83 14.45 -2.57
CA ASN A 210 0.11 14.37 -3.68
C ASN A 210 1.41 15.19 -3.48
N SER A 211 1.76 15.58 -2.26
CA SER A 211 2.96 16.39 -1.98
C SER A 211 4.23 15.57 -1.77
N ARG A 212 4.10 14.29 -1.47
CA ARG A 212 5.21 13.37 -1.19
C ARG A 212 5.00 12.02 -1.86
N LEU A 213 6.08 11.46 -2.39
CA LEU A 213 6.16 10.07 -2.83
C LEU A 213 7.04 9.33 -1.83
N ALA A 214 6.44 8.43 -1.03
CA ALA A 214 7.16 7.53 -0.15
C ALA A 214 7.60 6.29 -0.93
N VAL A 215 8.84 5.86 -0.74
CA VAL A 215 9.45 4.72 -1.45
C VAL A 215 10.19 3.85 -0.45
N GLY A 216 9.74 2.62 -0.32
CA GLY A 216 10.43 1.56 0.42
C GLY A 216 11.58 1.00 -0.40
N ILE A 217 12.77 0.97 0.18
CA ILE A 217 13.96 0.43 -0.48
C ILE A 217 14.73 -0.56 0.40
N ILE A 218 15.44 -1.46 -0.26
CA ILE A 218 16.57 -2.15 0.32
C ILE A 218 17.80 -1.89 -0.54
N ASN A 219 18.95 -1.63 0.08
CA ASN A 219 20.18 -1.46 -0.69
C ASN A 219 20.66 -2.77 -1.35
N ASP A 220 21.51 -2.66 -2.36
CA ASP A 220 22.03 -3.81 -3.14
C ASP A 220 22.71 -4.88 -2.27
N ASP A 221 23.29 -4.47 -1.14
CA ASP A 221 23.98 -5.39 -0.23
C ASP A 221 23.01 -6.06 0.78
N TYR A 222 21.72 -5.73 0.76
CA TYR A 222 20.69 -6.16 1.72
C TYR A 222 21.04 -5.84 3.19
N GLU A 223 21.86 -4.81 3.39
CA GLU A 223 22.34 -4.42 4.73
C GLU A 223 21.53 -3.30 5.36
N ALA A 224 20.78 -2.53 4.57
CA ALA A 224 19.99 -1.41 5.07
C ALA A 224 18.70 -1.24 4.28
N GLY A 225 17.58 -1.20 5.01
CA GLY A 225 16.27 -0.80 4.51
C GLY A 225 15.93 0.62 4.93
N ALA A 226 15.19 1.31 4.09
CA ALA A 226 14.75 2.67 4.36
C ALA A 226 13.41 2.98 3.68
N VAL A 227 12.68 3.95 4.23
CA VAL A 227 11.65 4.67 3.51
C VAL A 227 12.21 6.04 3.13
N ILE A 228 12.24 6.36 1.84
CA ILE A 228 12.70 7.64 1.32
C ILE A 228 11.51 8.43 0.81
N PHE A 229 11.48 9.72 1.12
CA PHE A 229 10.43 10.62 0.69
C PHE A 229 10.96 11.56 -0.40
N PHE A 230 10.22 11.66 -1.50
CA PHE A 230 10.55 12.52 -2.63
C PHE A 230 9.45 13.54 -2.90
N ASP A 231 9.85 14.70 -3.41
CA ASP A 231 8.94 15.63 -4.06
C ASP A 231 8.55 15.05 -5.44
N PRO A 232 7.28 14.72 -5.67
CA PRO A 232 6.85 14.06 -6.91
C PRO A 232 6.93 14.94 -8.15
N VAL A 233 7.06 16.26 -7.99
CA VAL A 233 7.16 17.23 -9.11
C VAL A 233 8.59 17.38 -9.59
N ASN A 234 9.53 17.54 -8.67
CA ASN A 234 10.92 17.81 -9.02
C ASN A 234 11.89 16.65 -8.79
N GLY A 235 11.41 15.52 -8.23
CA GLY A 235 12.19 14.31 -7.95
C GLY A 235 13.25 14.48 -6.87
N LYS A 236 13.18 15.56 -6.10
CA LYS A 236 14.16 15.83 -5.04
C LYS A 236 13.83 15.00 -3.79
N GLU A 237 14.84 14.34 -3.22
CA GLU A 237 14.72 13.74 -1.91
C GLU A 237 14.43 14.82 -0.85
N LEU A 238 13.36 14.63 -0.09
CA LEU A 238 12.94 15.47 1.02
C LEU A 238 13.58 15.01 2.33
N GLY A 239 13.67 13.69 2.51
CA GLY A 239 14.27 13.05 3.67
C GLY A 239 14.09 11.55 3.64
N ARG A 240 14.60 10.86 4.67
CA ARG A 240 14.50 9.40 4.79
C ARG A 240 14.47 8.92 6.23
N THR A 241 13.84 7.77 6.43
CA THR A 241 13.82 7.03 7.69
C THR A 241 14.53 5.71 7.49
N LEU A 242 15.53 5.43 8.31
CA LEU A 242 16.26 4.15 8.27
C LEU A 242 15.54 3.13 9.16
N LEU A 243 15.28 1.94 8.62
CA LEU A 243 14.62 0.83 9.31
C LEU A 243 15.61 -0.26 9.77
N GLY A 244 16.90 -0.02 9.62
CA GLY A 244 17.96 -0.96 9.99
C GLY A 244 18.28 -1.95 8.87
N LYS A 245 18.45 -3.25 9.19
CA LYS A 245 18.87 -4.29 8.23
C LYS A 245 17.71 -4.97 7.50
N THR A 246 16.51 -4.46 7.67
CA THR A 246 15.29 -5.06 7.12
C THR A 246 14.77 -4.24 5.95
N SER A 247 14.26 -4.91 4.93
CA SER A 247 13.57 -4.26 3.82
C SER A 247 12.16 -3.90 4.24
N PRO A 248 11.67 -2.68 4.01
CA PRO A 248 10.24 -2.43 4.07
C PRO A 248 9.54 -3.27 2.99
N ASN A 249 8.45 -3.97 3.38
CA ASN A 249 7.67 -4.78 2.46
C ASN A 249 6.45 -4.02 1.95
N GLU A 250 5.80 -3.28 2.86
CA GLU A 250 4.57 -2.55 2.60
C GLU A 250 4.65 -1.17 3.26
N ILE A 251 4.06 -0.18 2.63
CA ILE A 251 3.89 1.17 3.19
C ILE A 251 2.43 1.61 3.03
N SER A 252 1.92 2.40 3.99
CA SER A 252 0.54 2.88 3.97
C SER A 252 0.41 4.24 4.65
N PHE A 253 -0.04 5.26 3.90
CA PHE A 253 -0.40 6.56 4.46
C PHE A 253 -1.79 6.53 5.10
N CYS A 254 -1.96 7.27 6.21
CA CYS A 254 -3.28 7.63 6.69
C CYS A 254 -3.94 8.67 5.77
N ASN A 255 -5.26 8.88 5.93
CA ASN A 255 -6.04 9.68 4.97
C ASN A 255 -5.66 11.17 4.90
N ASP A 256 -5.13 11.76 5.97
CA ASP A 256 -4.64 13.14 5.96
C ASP A 256 -3.14 13.27 5.64
N GLY A 257 -2.45 12.14 5.48
CA GLY A 257 -1.03 12.08 5.18
C GLY A 257 -0.10 12.43 6.35
N SER A 258 -0.63 12.60 7.58
CA SER A 258 0.14 12.98 8.77
C SER A 258 0.98 11.83 9.34
N VAL A 259 0.66 10.60 8.98
CA VAL A 259 1.37 9.39 9.42
C VAL A 259 1.58 8.45 8.24
N LEU A 260 2.75 7.85 8.17
CA LEU A 260 3.06 6.70 7.33
C LEU A 260 3.35 5.50 8.21
N TRP A 261 2.66 4.40 7.95
CA TRP A 261 3.02 3.11 8.49
C TRP A 261 3.82 2.32 7.44
N ALA A 262 4.87 1.66 7.91
CA ALA A 262 5.68 0.76 7.09
C ALA A 262 5.82 -0.59 7.80
N SER A 263 6.00 -1.68 7.06
CA SER A 263 6.32 -2.97 7.65
C SER A 263 7.58 -3.55 7.03
N ASP A 264 8.29 -4.34 7.81
CA ASP A 264 9.19 -5.36 7.29
C ASP A 264 8.57 -6.76 7.48
N VAL A 265 9.39 -7.79 7.46
CA VAL A 265 8.92 -9.17 7.62
C VAL A 265 8.26 -9.41 8.98
N ASN A 266 8.73 -8.74 10.05
CA ASN A 266 8.39 -9.07 11.44
C ASN A 266 7.84 -7.90 12.25
N SER A 267 8.07 -6.66 11.83
CA SER A 267 7.79 -5.45 12.60
C SER A 267 7.05 -4.41 11.78
N VAL A 268 6.37 -3.54 12.46
CA VAL A 268 5.71 -2.36 11.90
C VAL A 268 6.36 -1.10 12.44
N TYR A 269 6.43 -0.08 11.61
CA TYR A 269 7.11 1.17 11.88
C TYR A 269 6.14 2.33 11.68
N ARG A 270 6.07 3.23 12.64
CA ARG A 270 5.30 4.46 12.54
C ARG A 270 6.22 5.62 12.27
N ILE A 271 6.03 6.30 11.14
CA ILE A 271 6.91 7.35 10.63
C ILE A 271 6.12 8.66 10.52
N ASP A 272 6.74 9.76 10.94
CA ASP A 272 6.25 11.10 10.65
C ASP A 272 6.79 11.55 9.28
N PRO A 273 5.93 11.75 8.26
CA PRO A 273 6.37 12.09 6.91
C PRO A 273 6.79 13.56 6.74
N GLU A 274 6.60 14.43 7.75
CA GLU A 274 7.08 15.80 7.79
C GLU A 274 8.52 15.89 8.30
N THR A 275 8.79 15.19 9.39
CA THR A 275 10.10 15.22 10.06
C THR A 275 10.98 14.05 9.68
N PHE A 276 10.41 13.00 9.05
CA PHE A 276 11.04 11.73 8.70
C PHE A 276 11.54 10.95 9.94
N GLU A 277 10.99 11.25 11.10
CA GLU A 277 11.35 10.60 12.35
C GLU A 277 10.56 9.31 12.53
N LEU A 278 11.26 8.26 12.99
CA LEU A 278 10.65 7.02 13.43
C LEU A 278 10.08 7.23 14.83
N SER A 279 8.76 7.23 14.95
CA SER A 279 8.06 7.44 16.23
C SER A 279 7.81 6.14 16.99
N ALA A 280 7.67 5.01 16.28
CA ALA A 280 7.49 3.68 16.88
C ALA A 280 8.07 2.58 16.00
N GLN A 281 8.52 1.50 16.65
CA GLN A 281 8.82 0.20 16.04
C GLN A 281 8.15 -0.87 16.90
N ILE A 282 7.23 -1.63 16.32
CA ILE A 282 6.39 -2.58 17.01
C ILE A 282 6.64 -3.97 16.42
N PRO A 283 7.25 -4.90 17.16
CA PRO A 283 7.38 -6.29 16.72
C PRO A 283 5.99 -6.95 16.74
N VAL A 284 5.65 -7.67 15.66
CA VAL A 284 4.37 -8.37 15.48
C VAL A 284 4.60 -9.87 15.41
N CYS A 285 5.58 -10.32 14.61
CA CYS A 285 5.88 -11.72 14.44
C CYS A 285 6.99 -12.16 15.41
N GLU A 286 6.67 -13.12 16.30
CA GLU A 286 7.64 -13.69 17.24
C GLU A 286 8.29 -14.98 16.71
N LYS A 287 7.59 -15.71 15.83
CA LYS A 287 8.07 -16.97 15.27
C LYS A 287 8.81 -16.73 13.96
N GLU A 288 9.83 -17.52 13.71
CA GLU A 288 10.68 -17.40 12.52
C GLU A 288 9.91 -17.66 11.20
N GLU A 289 8.86 -18.50 11.26
CA GLU A 289 8.01 -18.81 10.11
C GLU A 289 6.92 -17.77 9.82
N ASP A 290 6.59 -16.92 10.79
CA ASP A 290 5.55 -15.90 10.65
C ASP A 290 6.10 -14.67 9.89
N ARG A 291 5.27 -14.10 9.02
CA ARG A 291 5.63 -12.94 8.19
C ARG A 291 4.44 -12.02 8.03
N ILE A 292 4.69 -10.72 8.11
CA ILE A 292 3.71 -9.71 7.75
C ILE A 292 3.47 -9.78 6.24
N MET A 293 2.20 -9.89 5.85
CA MET A 293 1.76 -10.01 4.46
C MET A 293 1.12 -8.74 3.93
N ALA A 294 0.44 -7.99 4.78
CA ALA A 294 -0.19 -6.73 4.41
C ALA A 294 -0.35 -5.82 5.63
N ILE A 295 -0.31 -4.51 5.39
CA ILE A 295 -0.66 -3.49 6.37
C ILE A 295 -1.69 -2.52 5.78
N ALA A 296 -2.49 -1.91 6.67
CA ALA A 296 -3.37 -0.80 6.31
C ALA A 296 -3.40 0.22 7.44
N SER A 297 -3.01 1.45 7.15
CA SER A 297 -3.14 2.57 8.09
C SER A 297 -4.61 2.86 8.37
N SER A 298 -4.98 3.08 9.64
CA SER A 298 -6.29 3.65 9.95
C SER A 298 -6.44 5.05 9.34
N PRO A 299 -7.67 5.50 9.02
CA PRO A 299 -7.89 6.80 8.39
C PRO A 299 -7.30 7.98 9.15
N ASP A 300 -7.28 7.92 10.49
CA ASP A 300 -6.73 8.94 11.37
C ASP A 300 -5.24 8.74 11.73
N GLY A 301 -4.63 7.66 11.21
CA GLY A 301 -3.21 7.32 11.47
C GLY A 301 -2.89 6.89 12.89
N SER A 302 -3.91 6.74 13.77
CA SER A 302 -3.68 6.35 15.17
C SER A 302 -3.23 4.90 15.29
N SER A 303 -3.64 4.04 14.34
CA SER A 303 -3.35 2.61 14.34
C SER A 303 -3.07 2.08 12.94
N ALA A 304 -2.59 0.84 12.86
CA ALA A 304 -2.54 0.09 11.62
C ALA A 304 -3.05 -1.35 11.84
N ALA A 305 -3.77 -1.86 10.85
CA ALA A 305 -4.08 -3.27 10.74
C ALA A 305 -2.90 -4.01 10.11
N VAL A 306 -2.57 -5.18 10.63
CA VAL A 306 -1.42 -5.98 10.22
C VAL A 306 -1.84 -7.42 10.04
N LEU A 307 -1.74 -7.94 8.83
CA LEU A 307 -2.06 -9.33 8.51
C LEU A 307 -0.79 -10.17 8.43
N VAL A 308 -0.78 -11.30 9.11
CA VAL A 308 0.31 -12.28 9.12
C VAL A 308 -0.07 -13.50 8.26
N ASN A 309 0.94 -14.18 7.70
CA ASN A 309 0.77 -15.33 6.80
C ASN A 309 0.03 -16.53 7.40
N ASN A 310 -0.06 -16.62 8.72
CA ASN A 310 -0.83 -17.64 9.45
C ASN A 310 -2.32 -17.29 9.58
N GLY A 311 -2.76 -16.16 9.04
CA GLY A 311 -4.14 -15.65 9.13
C GLY A 311 -4.41 -14.74 10.33
N ASP A 312 -3.45 -14.56 11.24
CA ASP A 312 -3.60 -13.64 12.37
C ASP A 312 -3.65 -12.20 11.87
N LEU A 313 -4.68 -11.48 12.30
CA LEU A 313 -4.88 -10.06 12.06
C LEU A 313 -4.70 -9.30 13.37
N TYR A 314 -3.75 -8.39 13.39
CA TYR A 314 -3.44 -7.56 14.56
C TYR A 314 -3.83 -6.10 14.32
N ILE A 315 -4.09 -5.38 15.40
CA ILE A 315 -4.10 -3.92 15.44
C ILE A 315 -2.88 -3.46 16.25
N VAL A 316 -2.18 -2.48 15.72
CA VAL A 316 -1.05 -1.80 16.38
C VAL A 316 -1.35 -0.31 16.50
N GLU A 317 -1.00 0.31 17.65
CA GLU A 317 -1.27 1.72 17.94
C GLU A 317 0.04 2.52 18.18
#